data_c52002e0055e21c547a1d36ad2f61ac5
#
_entry.id   c52002e0055e21c547a1d36ad2f61ac5
#
_cell.length_a   1.000
_cell.length_b   1.000
_cell.length_c   1.000
_cell.angle_alpha   90.00
_cell.angle_beta   90.00
_cell.angle_gamma   90.00
#
_symmetry.space_group_name_H-M   'P 1'
#
loop_
_entity.id
_entity.type
_entity.pdbx_description
1 polymer ?
#
loop_
_entity_poly.entity_id
_entity_poly.type
_entity_poly.pdbx_seq_one_letter_code
_entity_poly.pdbx_strand_id
1 'polypeptide(L)'
;MISAGDFKNGVTFEMDGKVMQVVEFQHVKPGKGAAFVRTKIRNVITGGVVETSFNPSDKFENAFVERRDMEYSYNDGDLFYFMDQESYELVPVDKALLGDNFKFVKENMACIVSSYKGKIFNVDPPNFVDLVITATDPGFRGDTATNVLKPATVETGAEVKVPLFIEEGEKIRIDTRSGEYMERTKG
;
A
#
# COMPACT_ATOMS: atom_id res chain seq x y z
N MET A 1 15.13 -23.06 -2.83
CA MET A 1 14.73 -23.37 -1.44
C MET A 1 15.46 -22.49 -0.44
N ILE A 2 14.80 -22.13 0.63
CA ILE A 2 15.39 -21.37 1.74
C ILE A 2 15.17 -22.15 3.04
N SER A 3 16.17 -22.18 3.92
CA SER A 3 16.05 -22.77 5.25
C SER A 3 15.56 -21.71 6.25
N ALA A 4 14.77 -22.13 7.23
CA ALA A 4 14.31 -21.21 8.29
C ALA A 4 15.50 -20.56 9.02
N GLY A 5 16.60 -21.26 9.16
CA GLY A 5 17.84 -20.73 9.73
C GLY A 5 18.44 -19.56 8.95
N ASP A 6 18.08 -19.40 7.69
CA ASP A 6 18.56 -18.33 6.80
C ASP A 6 17.53 -17.21 6.60
N PHE A 7 16.44 -17.20 7.36
CA PHE A 7 15.41 -16.17 7.24
C PHE A 7 15.96 -14.77 7.52
N LYS A 8 15.51 -13.84 6.70
CA LYS A 8 15.74 -12.39 6.87
C LYS A 8 14.42 -11.67 6.69
N ASN A 9 14.29 -10.50 7.31
CA ASN A 9 13.10 -9.68 7.14
C ASN A 9 12.86 -9.36 5.65
N GLY A 10 11.61 -9.53 5.20
CA GLY A 10 11.20 -9.28 3.83
C GLY A 10 11.30 -10.49 2.89
N VAL A 11 11.93 -11.58 3.31
CA VAL A 11 12.01 -12.81 2.51
C VAL A 11 10.62 -13.40 2.35
N THR A 12 10.29 -13.82 1.11
CA THR A 12 9.02 -14.48 0.79
C THR A 12 9.24 -15.96 0.45
N PHE A 13 8.37 -16.80 0.97
CA PHE A 13 8.44 -18.24 0.81
C PHE A 13 7.03 -18.86 0.74
N GLU A 14 6.94 -20.08 0.21
CA GLU A 14 5.69 -20.83 0.17
C GLU A 14 5.57 -21.73 1.40
N MET A 15 4.42 -21.69 2.05
CA MET A 15 4.05 -22.57 3.14
C MET A 15 2.57 -22.94 3.03
N ASP A 16 2.28 -24.22 2.94
CA ASP A 16 0.91 -24.76 2.83
C ASP A 16 0.10 -24.11 1.69
N GLY A 17 0.74 -23.90 0.54
CA GLY A 17 0.12 -23.28 -0.63
C GLY A 17 -0.09 -21.77 -0.51
N LYS A 18 0.45 -21.15 0.52
CA LYS A 18 0.34 -19.71 0.77
C LYS A 18 1.68 -19.01 0.62
N VAL A 19 1.64 -17.75 0.16
CA VAL A 19 2.83 -16.91 0.12
C VAL A 19 2.97 -16.17 1.44
N MET A 20 4.05 -16.46 2.14
CA MET A 20 4.36 -15.86 3.44
C MET A 20 5.59 -14.97 3.32
N GLN A 21 5.60 -13.89 4.07
CA GLN A 21 6.73 -12.97 4.18
C GLN A 21 7.21 -12.92 5.62
N VAL A 22 8.51 -13.00 5.82
CA VAL A 22 9.12 -12.82 7.14
C VAL A 22 9.04 -11.35 7.53
N VAL A 23 8.31 -11.06 8.59
CA VAL A 23 8.19 -9.71 9.18
C VAL A 23 9.28 -9.50 10.22
N GLU A 24 9.46 -10.50 11.07
CA GLU A 24 10.42 -10.45 12.18
C GLU A 24 10.83 -11.88 12.50
N PHE A 25 12.07 -12.07 12.90
CA PHE A 25 12.58 -13.38 13.30
C PHE A 25 13.58 -13.27 14.45
N GLN A 26 13.67 -14.35 15.22
CA GLN A 26 14.63 -14.47 16.32
C GLN A 26 15.14 -15.91 16.41
N HIS A 27 16.46 -16.07 16.37
CA HIS A 27 17.11 -17.36 16.65
C HIS A 27 17.16 -17.58 18.16
N VAL A 28 16.57 -18.67 18.62
CA VAL A 28 16.54 -19.01 20.05
C VAL A 28 17.33 -20.31 20.26
N LYS A 29 18.31 -20.25 21.15
CA LYS A 29 19.08 -21.39 21.59
C LYS A 29 18.81 -21.61 23.08
N PRO A 30 17.83 -22.46 23.43
CA PRO A 30 17.51 -22.71 24.83
C PRO A 30 18.66 -23.48 25.48
N GLY A 31 18.84 -23.29 26.81
CA GLY A 31 19.85 -24.03 27.58
C GLY A 31 19.61 -25.53 27.64
N LYS A 32 18.36 -25.94 27.46
CA LYS A 32 17.92 -27.33 27.28
C LYS A 32 16.94 -27.40 26.13
N GLY A 33 17.18 -28.31 25.20
CA GLY A 33 16.35 -28.50 24.02
C GLY A 33 16.98 -28.02 22.72
N ALA A 34 16.29 -28.25 21.62
CA ALA A 34 16.77 -27.90 20.27
C ALA A 34 16.60 -26.41 20.00
N ALA A 35 17.54 -25.84 19.23
CA ALA A 35 17.41 -24.47 18.71
C ALA A 35 16.20 -24.36 17.80
N PHE A 36 15.56 -23.20 17.81
CA PHE A 36 14.44 -22.90 16.92
C PHE A 36 14.46 -21.43 16.46
N VAL A 37 13.73 -21.14 15.40
CA VAL A 37 13.57 -19.77 14.86
C VAL A 37 12.15 -19.32 15.13
N ARG A 38 11.97 -18.41 16.07
CA ARG A 38 10.68 -17.77 16.31
C ARG A 38 10.47 -16.73 15.25
N THR A 39 9.41 -16.86 14.47
CA THR A 39 9.22 -16.04 13.28
C THR A 39 7.81 -15.47 13.26
N LYS A 40 7.73 -14.16 13.03
CA LYS A 40 6.46 -13.51 12.71
C LYS A 40 6.35 -13.45 11.20
N ILE A 41 5.31 -14.07 10.66
CA ILE A 41 5.10 -14.17 9.22
C ILE A 41 3.76 -13.56 8.84
N ARG A 42 3.73 -12.94 7.67
CA ARG A 42 2.52 -12.34 7.11
C ARG A 42 2.14 -13.07 5.83
N ASN A 43 0.86 -13.43 5.72
CA ASN A 43 0.31 -13.88 4.46
C ASN A 43 0.26 -12.67 3.51
N VAL A 44 1.01 -12.71 2.43
CA VAL A 44 1.15 -11.58 1.50
C VAL A 44 -0.16 -11.26 0.79
N ILE A 45 -1.00 -12.26 0.55
CA ILE A 45 -2.26 -12.11 -0.17
C ILE A 45 -3.38 -11.63 0.76
N THR A 46 -3.52 -12.23 1.95
CA THR A 46 -4.61 -11.90 2.89
C THR A 46 -4.25 -10.83 3.91
N GLY A 47 -2.96 -10.58 4.12
CA GLY A 47 -2.45 -9.62 5.11
C GLY A 47 -2.41 -10.14 6.54
N GLY A 48 -2.92 -11.34 6.80
CA GLY A 48 -2.92 -11.92 8.14
C GLY A 48 -1.51 -12.20 8.66
N VAL A 49 -1.24 -11.85 9.92
CA VAL A 49 0.05 -12.04 10.58
C VAL A 49 -0.09 -13.10 11.66
N VAL A 50 0.84 -14.06 11.68
CA VAL A 50 0.92 -15.08 12.72
C VAL A 50 2.34 -15.24 13.19
N GLU A 51 2.51 -15.63 14.44
CA GLU A 51 3.80 -16.00 15.01
C GLU A 51 3.91 -17.53 15.05
N THR A 52 5.00 -18.06 14.55
CA THR A 52 5.25 -19.49 14.53
C THR A 52 6.74 -19.77 14.75
N SER A 53 7.06 -20.96 15.24
CA SER A 53 8.43 -21.38 15.44
C SER A 53 8.78 -22.48 14.44
N PHE A 54 9.94 -22.32 13.82
CA PHE A 54 10.47 -23.30 12.87
C PHE A 54 11.74 -23.94 13.39
N ASN A 55 11.96 -25.17 12.96
CA ASN A 55 13.27 -25.79 13.08
C ASN A 55 14.21 -25.07 12.10
N PRO A 56 15.44 -24.71 12.50
CA PRO A 56 16.38 -24.05 11.58
C PRO A 56 16.66 -24.81 10.30
N SER A 57 16.48 -26.12 10.31
CA SER A 57 16.65 -26.98 9.13
C SER A 57 15.42 -27.12 8.26
N ASP A 58 14.27 -26.59 8.67
CA ASP A 58 13.06 -26.59 7.84
C ASP A 58 13.31 -25.82 6.55
N LYS A 59 12.89 -26.40 5.44
CA LYS A 59 13.10 -25.84 4.11
C LYS A 59 11.78 -25.50 3.45
N PHE A 60 11.78 -24.37 2.75
CA PHE A 60 10.62 -23.86 2.04
C PHE A 60 11.02 -23.45 0.62
N GLU A 61 10.07 -23.54 -0.31
CA GLU A 61 10.27 -22.98 -1.64
C GLU A 61 10.25 -21.46 -1.57
N ASN A 62 11.13 -20.83 -2.32
CA ASN A 62 11.09 -19.37 -2.50
C ASN A 62 9.83 -18.99 -3.25
N ALA A 63 9.19 -17.91 -2.84
CA ALA A 63 8.06 -17.35 -3.53
C ALA A 63 8.49 -16.02 -4.18
N PHE A 64 8.28 -15.90 -5.50
CA PHE A 64 8.60 -14.68 -6.24
C PHE A 64 7.33 -13.88 -6.49
N VAL A 65 7.27 -12.71 -5.86
CA VAL A 65 6.20 -11.75 -6.08
C VAL A 65 6.66 -10.78 -7.17
N GLU A 66 5.91 -10.71 -8.27
CA GLU A 66 6.14 -9.71 -9.31
C GLU A 66 5.52 -8.38 -8.90
N ARG A 67 6.27 -7.31 -9.11
CA ARG A 67 5.81 -5.94 -8.95
C ARG A 67 6.07 -5.18 -10.24
N ARG A 68 5.03 -4.57 -10.78
CA ARG A 68 5.11 -3.81 -12.03
C ARG A 68 4.50 -2.43 -11.85
N ASP A 69 5.12 -1.44 -12.48
CA ASP A 69 4.55 -0.11 -12.60
C ASP A 69 3.46 -0.14 -13.67
N MET A 70 2.26 0.24 -13.28
CA MET A 70 1.12 0.35 -14.18
C MET A 70 0.41 1.67 -13.96
N GLU A 71 -0.05 2.31 -15.04
CA GLU A 71 -0.84 3.53 -14.95
C GLU A 71 -2.33 3.19 -14.82
N TYR A 72 -2.98 3.83 -13.85
CA TYR A 72 -4.43 3.75 -13.77
C TYR A 72 -5.06 4.41 -14.99
N SER A 73 -5.93 3.70 -15.69
CA SER A 73 -6.57 4.17 -16.92
C SER A 73 -8.01 4.61 -16.69
N TYR A 74 -8.89 3.69 -16.34
CA TYR A 74 -10.31 3.99 -16.09
C TYR A 74 -10.95 2.86 -15.27
N ASN A 75 -12.21 3.05 -14.86
CA ASN A 75 -13.01 2.01 -14.22
C ASN A 75 -14.42 1.98 -14.79
N ASP A 76 -15.10 0.84 -14.65
CA ASP A 76 -16.49 0.65 -15.01
C ASP A 76 -17.43 0.51 -13.79
N GLY A 77 -16.90 0.78 -12.59
CA GLY A 77 -17.58 0.62 -11.31
C GLY A 77 -17.16 -0.63 -10.56
N ASP A 78 -16.93 -1.73 -11.23
CA ASP A 78 -16.55 -3.02 -10.64
C ASP A 78 -15.08 -3.37 -10.88
N LEU A 79 -14.59 -3.08 -12.09
CA LEU A 79 -13.21 -3.32 -12.49
C LEU A 79 -12.48 -2.00 -12.74
N PHE A 80 -11.24 -1.96 -12.26
CA PHE A 80 -10.32 -0.86 -12.47
C PHE A 80 -9.23 -1.32 -13.41
N TYR A 81 -9.00 -0.57 -14.49
CA TYR A 81 -8.09 -0.96 -15.55
C TYR A 81 -6.77 -0.22 -15.42
N PHE A 82 -5.70 -0.98 -15.39
CA PHE A 82 -4.33 -0.48 -15.29
C PHE A 82 -3.57 -0.83 -16.57
N MET A 83 -2.82 0.11 -17.10
CA MET A 83 -1.99 -0.12 -18.27
C MET A 83 -0.57 -0.49 -17.86
N ASP A 84 -0.14 -1.68 -18.25
CA ASP A 84 1.25 -2.12 -18.07
C ASP A 84 2.17 -1.25 -18.90
N GLN A 85 3.19 -0.66 -18.28
CA GLN A 85 4.10 0.28 -18.94
C GLN A 85 5.09 -0.39 -19.88
N GLU A 86 5.25 -1.72 -19.80
CA GLU A 86 6.11 -2.48 -20.69
C GLU A 86 5.36 -3.07 -21.87
N SER A 87 4.22 -3.72 -21.64
CA SER A 87 3.43 -4.39 -22.67
C SER A 87 2.33 -3.52 -23.28
N TYR A 88 1.97 -2.40 -22.61
CA TYR A 88 0.84 -1.52 -22.97
C TYR A 88 -0.52 -2.23 -22.95
N GLU A 89 -0.61 -3.37 -22.32
CA GLU A 89 -1.87 -4.08 -22.12
C GLU A 89 -2.66 -3.49 -20.96
N LEU A 90 -3.98 -3.45 -21.10
CA LEU A 90 -4.90 -3.08 -20.02
C LEU A 90 -5.20 -4.32 -19.19
N VAL A 91 -4.95 -4.23 -17.89
CA VAL A 91 -5.14 -5.32 -16.94
C VAL A 91 -6.30 -4.96 -16.01
N PRO A 92 -7.37 -5.78 -15.95
CA PRO A 92 -8.47 -5.53 -15.04
C PRO A 92 -8.12 -5.94 -13.62
N VAL A 93 -8.47 -5.08 -12.66
CA VAL A 93 -8.28 -5.33 -11.22
C VAL A 93 -9.62 -5.15 -10.54
N ASP A 94 -10.01 -6.14 -9.75
CA ASP A 94 -11.25 -6.09 -8.97
C ASP A 94 -11.18 -4.98 -7.92
N LYS A 95 -12.25 -4.21 -7.79
CA LYS A 95 -12.39 -3.14 -6.80
C LYS A 95 -12.04 -3.61 -5.37
N ALA A 96 -12.35 -4.86 -5.05
CA ALA A 96 -12.08 -5.43 -3.73
C ALA A 96 -10.58 -5.50 -3.38
N LEU A 97 -9.70 -5.47 -4.38
CA LEU A 97 -8.25 -5.48 -4.17
C LEU A 97 -7.67 -4.08 -3.91
N LEU A 98 -8.47 -3.02 -4.12
CA LEU A 98 -8.04 -1.65 -3.92
C LEU A 98 -8.29 -1.23 -2.48
N GLY A 99 -7.30 -0.61 -1.86
CA GLY A 99 -7.43 -0.06 -0.53
C GLY A 99 -8.18 1.27 -0.52
N ASP A 100 -8.52 1.74 0.68
CA ASP A 100 -9.20 3.03 0.88
C ASP A 100 -8.40 4.22 0.33
N ASN A 101 -7.08 4.13 0.33
CA ASN A 101 -6.19 5.15 -0.19
C ASN A 101 -6.25 5.33 -1.72
N PHE A 102 -6.87 4.39 -2.44
CA PHE A 102 -7.06 4.50 -3.88
C PHE A 102 -7.99 5.66 -4.27
N LYS A 103 -8.78 6.16 -3.34
CA LYS A 103 -9.65 7.34 -3.56
C LYS A 103 -8.89 8.62 -3.96
N PHE A 104 -7.59 8.66 -3.75
CA PHE A 104 -6.74 9.79 -4.15
C PHE A 104 -6.09 9.61 -5.53
N VAL A 105 -6.28 8.46 -6.16
CA VAL A 105 -5.66 8.15 -7.46
C VAL A 105 -6.54 8.62 -8.60
N LYS A 106 -5.98 9.43 -9.48
CA LYS A 106 -6.65 9.84 -10.72
C LYS A 106 -6.03 9.14 -11.92
N GLU A 107 -6.71 9.25 -13.07
CA GLU A 107 -6.24 8.67 -14.33
C GLU A 107 -4.80 9.09 -14.63
N ASN A 108 -4.05 8.18 -15.22
CA ASN A 108 -2.64 8.32 -15.61
C ASN A 108 -1.63 8.38 -14.47
N MET A 109 -2.06 8.16 -13.23
CA MET A 109 -1.13 8.01 -12.12
C MET A 109 -0.52 6.61 -12.10
N ALA A 110 0.79 6.53 -11.88
CA ALA A 110 1.51 5.28 -11.77
C ALA A 110 1.26 4.62 -10.42
N CYS A 111 0.87 3.36 -10.44
CA CYS A 111 0.69 2.52 -9.26
C CYS A 111 1.60 1.30 -9.38
N ILE A 112 1.90 0.66 -8.25
CA ILE A 112 2.65 -0.60 -8.24
C ILE A 112 1.65 -1.74 -8.09
N VAL A 113 1.57 -2.59 -9.10
CA VAL A 113 0.69 -3.76 -9.12
C VAL A 113 1.51 -5.00 -8.77
N SER A 114 1.12 -5.67 -7.71
CA SER A 114 1.79 -6.89 -7.22
C SER A 114 0.99 -8.12 -7.62
N SER A 115 1.69 -9.12 -8.15
CA SER A 115 1.08 -10.39 -8.56
C SER A 115 1.93 -11.58 -8.15
N TYR A 116 1.29 -12.73 -8.04
CA TYR A 116 1.93 -14.00 -7.76
C TYR A 116 1.35 -15.06 -8.70
N LYS A 117 2.22 -15.71 -9.45
CA LYS A 117 1.84 -16.70 -10.48
C LYS A 117 0.75 -16.18 -11.43
N GLY A 118 0.91 -14.93 -11.88
CA GLY A 118 -0.02 -14.30 -12.80
C GLY A 118 -1.31 -13.75 -12.19
N LYS A 119 -1.51 -13.92 -10.88
CA LYS A 119 -2.70 -13.42 -10.17
C LYS A 119 -2.36 -12.17 -9.38
N ILE A 120 -3.04 -11.07 -9.70
CA ILE A 120 -2.89 -9.80 -8.98
C ILE A 120 -3.54 -9.92 -7.60
N PHE A 121 -2.84 -9.46 -6.56
CA PHE A 121 -3.36 -9.47 -5.20
C PHE A 121 -3.26 -8.13 -4.49
N ASN A 122 -2.52 -7.18 -5.02
CA ASN A 122 -2.37 -5.86 -4.39
C ASN A 122 -2.04 -4.78 -5.41
N VAL A 123 -2.54 -3.57 -5.14
CA VAL A 123 -2.21 -2.36 -5.90
C VAL A 123 -1.83 -1.28 -4.89
N ASP A 124 -0.61 -0.79 -5.00
CA ASP A 124 -0.12 0.31 -4.17
C ASP A 124 -0.15 1.61 -4.96
N PRO A 125 -0.94 2.62 -4.52
CA PRO A 125 -0.90 3.93 -5.12
C PRO A 125 0.44 4.63 -4.84
N PRO A 126 0.77 5.72 -5.57
CA PRO A 126 1.93 6.53 -5.21
C PRO A 126 1.81 7.02 -3.77
N ASN A 127 2.91 7.12 -3.06
CA ASN A 127 2.91 7.61 -1.68
C ASN A 127 2.41 9.04 -1.55
N PHE A 128 2.69 9.86 -2.56
CA PHE A 128 2.28 11.26 -2.60
C PHE A 128 1.59 11.56 -3.91
N VAL A 129 0.51 12.32 -3.84
CA VAL A 129 -0.23 12.76 -5.01
C VAL A 129 -0.49 14.27 -4.91
N ASP A 130 -0.50 14.94 -6.05
CA ASP A 130 -0.84 16.36 -6.14
C ASP A 130 -2.24 16.47 -6.76
N LEU A 131 -3.17 17.01 -6.00
CA LEU A 131 -4.57 17.12 -6.40
C LEU A 131 -5.10 18.54 -6.20
N VAL A 132 -5.99 18.95 -7.10
CA VAL A 132 -6.64 20.26 -7.03
C VAL A 132 -7.83 20.21 -6.08
N ILE A 133 -7.97 21.25 -5.24
CA ILE A 133 -9.14 21.43 -4.39
C ILE A 133 -10.31 21.88 -5.26
N THR A 134 -11.39 21.12 -5.25
CA THR A 134 -12.62 21.41 -6.02
C THR A 134 -13.69 22.07 -5.18
N ALA A 135 -13.70 21.82 -3.86
CA ALA A 135 -14.66 22.43 -2.96
C ALA A 135 -14.06 22.52 -1.55
N THR A 136 -14.23 23.66 -0.91
CA THR A 136 -13.89 23.85 0.49
C THR A 136 -14.60 25.09 1.01
N ASP A 137 -14.90 25.13 2.31
CA ASP A 137 -15.50 26.30 2.93
C ASP A 137 -14.43 27.38 3.16
N PRO A 138 -14.84 28.67 3.21
CA PRO A 138 -13.94 29.73 3.61
C PRO A 138 -13.41 29.49 5.03
N GLY A 139 -12.12 29.73 5.24
CA GLY A 139 -11.53 29.70 6.56
C GLY A 139 -11.90 30.95 7.34
N PHE A 140 -12.56 30.81 8.50
CA PHE A 140 -12.85 31.93 9.37
C PHE A 140 -11.67 32.24 10.27
N ARG A 141 -11.19 33.47 10.22
CA ARG A 141 -10.26 33.99 11.22
C ARG A 141 -11.09 34.39 12.46
N GLY A 142 -10.88 33.74 13.55
CA GLY A 142 -11.61 34.15 14.76
C GLY A 142 -11.22 33.37 15.98
N ASP A 143 -10.67 32.24 15.85
CA ASP A 143 -10.30 31.44 17.01
C ASP A 143 -8.80 31.22 17.10
N THR A 144 -8.34 31.39 18.30
CA THR A 144 -6.94 31.31 18.72
C THR A 144 -6.35 29.90 18.68
N ALA A 145 -7.06 28.91 18.09
CA ALA A 145 -6.55 27.58 17.97
C ALA A 145 -5.54 27.49 16.82
N THR A 146 -4.30 27.23 17.17
CA THR A 146 -3.26 26.82 16.23
C THR A 146 -3.57 25.42 15.75
N ASN A 147 -3.39 25.16 14.45
CA ASN A 147 -3.60 23.84 13.81
C ASN A 147 -5.07 23.43 13.59
N VAL A 148 -5.97 24.39 13.42
CA VAL A 148 -7.34 24.08 13.01
C VAL A 148 -7.36 23.70 11.53
N LEU A 149 -7.98 22.56 11.24
CA LEU A 149 -8.18 22.06 9.89
C LEU A 149 -9.65 22.16 9.49
N LYS A 150 -9.89 22.29 8.20
CA LYS A 150 -11.23 22.25 7.61
C LYS A 150 -11.33 21.15 6.56
N PRO A 151 -12.54 20.62 6.31
CA PRO A 151 -12.72 19.65 5.23
C PRO A 151 -12.61 20.32 3.86
N ALA A 152 -12.02 19.60 2.92
CA ALA A 152 -11.95 19.99 1.53
C ALA A 152 -12.17 18.79 0.64
N THR A 153 -12.74 18.99 -0.53
CA THR A 153 -12.90 17.95 -1.55
C THR A 153 -11.89 18.20 -2.64
N VAL A 154 -11.19 17.14 -3.03
CA VAL A 154 -10.22 17.17 -4.14
C VAL A 154 -10.82 16.64 -5.43
N GLU A 155 -10.12 16.83 -6.54
CA GLU A 155 -10.61 16.51 -7.90
C GLU A 155 -11.04 15.06 -8.10
N THR A 156 -10.53 14.12 -7.29
CA THR A 156 -10.96 12.71 -7.33
C THR A 156 -12.27 12.45 -6.58
N GLY A 157 -12.84 13.46 -5.93
CA GLY A 157 -14.02 13.34 -5.10
C GLY A 157 -13.73 12.96 -3.65
N ALA A 158 -12.48 12.72 -3.29
CA ALA A 158 -12.10 12.37 -1.92
C ALA A 158 -12.09 13.61 -1.02
N GLU A 159 -12.39 13.39 0.26
CA GLU A 159 -12.31 14.43 1.30
C GLU A 159 -10.96 14.37 2.01
N VAL A 160 -10.39 15.53 2.30
CA VAL A 160 -9.14 15.68 3.04
C VAL A 160 -9.26 16.88 3.99
N LYS A 161 -8.60 16.79 5.14
CA LYS A 161 -8.51 17.91 6.08
C LYS A 161 -7.32 18.80 5.69
N VAL A 162 -7.59 20.09 5.51
CA VAL A 162 -6.60 21.07 5.08
C VAL A 162 -6.55 22.26 6.05
N PRO A 163 -5.41 23.00 6.09
CA PRO A 163 -5.35 24.24 6.83
C PRO A 163 -6.41 25.25 6.35
N LEU A 164 -6.82 26.17 7.24
CA LEU A 164 -7.87 27.14 6.94
C LEU A 164 -7.56 28.07 5.77
N PHE A 165 -6.26 28.28 5.45
CA PHE A 165 -5.84 29.17 4.37
C PHE A 165 -5.97 28.55 2.97
N ILE A 166 -6.23 27.26 2.86
CA ILE A 166 -6.39 26.59 1.57
C ILE A 166 -7.72 26.96 0.94
N GLU A 167 -7.68 27.34 -0.35
CA GLU A 167 -8.84 27.78 -1.12
C GLU A 167 -9.11 26.85 -2.33
N GLU A 168 -10.31 26.95 -2.87
CA GLU A 168 -10.66 26.24 -4.11
C GLU A 168 -9.71 26.62 -5.23
N GLY A 169 -9.36 25.65 -6.08
CA GLY A 169 -8.46 25.82 -7.20
C GLY A 169 -6.98 25.65 -6.86
N GLU A 170 -6.63 25.62 -5.59
CA GLU A 170 -5.27 25.36 -5.17
C GLU A 170 -4.92 23.88 -5.31
N LYS A 171 -3.69 23.60 -5.69
CA LYS A 171 -3.15 22.24 -5.76
C LYS A 171 -2.39 21.93 -4.49
N ILE A 172 -2.71 20.79 -3.89
CA ILE A 172 -2.08 20.34 -2.64
C ILE A 172 -1.44 18.96 -2.83
N ARG A 173 -0.44 18.69 -2.03
CA ARG A 173 0.16 17.36 -1.92
C ARG A 173 -0.45 16.61 -0.75
N ILE A 174 -0.82 15.38 -1.00
CA ILE A 174 -1.44 14.47 -0.02
C ILE A 174 -0.55 13.24 0.13
N ASP A 175 -0.32 12.81 1.37
CA ASP A 175 0.26 11.51 1.64
C ASP A 175 -0.87 10.47 1.58
N THR A 176 -0.86 9.62 0.57
CA THR A 176 -1.92 8.62 0.36
C THR A 176 -1.95 7.54 1.45
N ARG A 177 -0.84 7.32 2.14
CA ARG A 177 -0.75 6.32 3.22
C ARG A 177 -1.56 6.72 4.44
N SER A 178 -1.58 8.01 4.76
CA SER A 178 -2.32 8.56 5.91
C SER A 178 -3.59 9.32 5.50
N GLY A 179 -3.68 9.77 4.25
CA GLY A 179 -4.74 10.63 3.76
C GLY A 179 -4.60 12.09 4.20
N GLU A 180 -3.42 12.48 4.67
CA GLU A 180 -3.17 13.79 5.24
C GLU A 180 -2.59 14.77 4.23
N TYR A 181 -3.00 16.03 4.39
CA TYR A 181 -2.40 17.16 3.70
C TYR A 181 -0.93 17.32 4.10
N MET A 182 -0.07 17.53 3.11
CA MET A 182 1.36 17.75 3.32
C MET A 182 1.75 19.21 3.10
N GLU A 183 1.44 19.74 1.92
CA GLU A 183 1.85 21.11 1.54
C GLU A 183 1.04 21.58 0.34
N ARG A 184 1.08 22.91 0.09
CA ARG A 184 0.64 23.46 -1.19
C ARG A 184 1.71 23.18 -2.24
N THR A 185 1.29 22.82 -3.45
CA THR A 185 2.20 22.67 -4.58
C THR A 185 1.99 23.81 -5.56
N LYS A 186 3.08 24.24 -6.17
CA LYS A 186 3.01 25.19 -7.27
C LYS A 186 2.61 24.42 -8.52
N GLY A 187 1.47 24.75 -9.06
CA GLY A 187 0.97 24.20 -10.32
C GLY A 187 1.77 24.64 -11.51
#